data_ef8bb7cee9fdffaf3e3b73c57678b8d6
#
_entry.id   ef8bb7cee9fdffaf3e3b73c57678b8d6
#
_cell.length_a   1.000
_cell.length_b   1.000
_cell.length_c   1.000
_cell.angle_alpha   90.00
_cell.angle_beta   90.00
_cell.angle_gamma   90.00
#
_symmetry.space_group_name_H-M   'P 1'
#
loop_
_entity.id
_entity.type
_entity.pdbx_description
1 polymer ?
#
loop_
_entity_poly.entity_id
_entity_poly.type
_entity_poly.pdbx_seq_one_letter_code
_entity_poly.pdbx_strand_id
1 'polypeptide(L)'
;MIFFSMILKKKIKKIFFNKYIKIHLIRAIFGIVAMYCGYKALSIISLSLASTIGFTKVFFTSLLATIILKESVNYKNILLIVFGFLGIYLIALPSAAPQLEGLVFGLTSALFVSGGIISVSYLTKKDNTVNILMFHSVISSFLVFLIFYKGISFDISDNFFYLILMTLTALSGQYFNTESYRNEKANIIIVVSYSRIIFSTVLGFLILDEKIDLVSLLGIMIIIFTTFFVKKYSVNNN
;
A
#
# COMPACT_ATOMS: atom_id res chain seq x y z
N MET A 1 16.79 -9.12 6.52
CA MET A 1 16.57 -9.66 5.16
C MET A 1 17.54 -10.76 4.78
N ILE A 2 18.86 -10.56 4.93
CA ILE A 2 19.90 -11.59 4.72
C ILE A 2 19.65 -12.81 5.60
N PHE A 3 19.18 -12.64 6.82
CA PHE A 3 18.84 -13.73 7.76
C PHE A 3 17.71 -14.63 7.24
N PHE A 4 16.71 -14.08 6.56
CA PHE A 4 15.62 -14.83 5.94
C PHE A 4 16.08 -15.64 4.72
N SER A 5 17.06 -15.12 3.95
CA SER A 5 17.69 -15.85 2.85
C SER A 5 18.62 -16.97 3.32
N MET A 6 19.23 -16.85 4.51
CA MET A 6 20.07 -17.91 5.10
C MET A 6 19.28 -19.11 5.58
N ILE A 7 18.07 -18.92 6.10
CA ILE A 7 17.15 -20.02 6.49
C ILE A 7 16.68 -20.80 5.26
N LEU A 8 16.68 -20.18 4.08
CA LEU A 8 16.23 -20.75 2.81
C LEU A 8 17.34 -21.30 1.92
N LYS A 9 18.56 -21.56 2.45
CA LYS A 9 19.74 -22.05 1.71
C LYS A 9 19.49 -23.16 0.67
N LYS A 10 18.45 -23.97 0.80
CA LYS A 10 18.06 -25.01 -0.17
C LYS A 10 17.26 -24.52 -1.38
N LYS A 11 16.80 -23.26 -1.42
CA LYS A 11 15.91 -22.74 -2.49
C LYS A 11 16.51 -21.65 -3.37
N ILE A 12 17.72 -21.17 -3.12
CA ILE A 12 18.34 -20.04 -3.84
C ILE A 12 18.42 -20.32 -5.36
N LYS A 13 18.80 -21.51 -5.77
CA LYS A 13 18.81 -21.90 -7.20
C LYS A 13 17.40 -21.84 -7.84
N LYS A 14 16.35 -22.19 -7.09
CA LYS A 14 14.97 -22.13 -7.55
C LYS A 14 14.43 -20.69 -7.64
N ILE A 15 15.04 -19.74 -6.94
CA ILE A 15 14.68 -18.34 -6.90
C ILE A 15 15.05 -17.64 -8.21
N PHE A 16 16.28 -17.82 -8.71
CA PHE A 16 16.75 -17.20 -9.97
C PHE A 16 16.08 -17.77 -11.23
N PHE A 17 15.51 -18.97 -11.17
CA PHE A 17 14.78 -19.61 -12.28
C PHE A 17 13.25 -19.57 -12.07
N ASN A 18 12.72 -18.56 -11.38
CA ASN A 18 11.28 -18.42 -11.21
C ASN A 18 10.62 -18.00 -12.53
N LYS A 19 9.64 -18.78 -12.99
CA LYS A 19 8.88 -18.53 -14.21
C LYS A 19 8.24 -17.13 -14.23
N TYR A 20 7.98 -16.54 -13.06
CA TYR A 20 7.29 -15.26 -12.89
C TYR A 20 8.23 -14.10 -12.57
N ILE A 21 9.54 -14.25 -12.80
CA ILE A 21 10.57 -13.24 -12.49
C ILE A 21 10.25 -11.87 -13.09
N LYS A 22 9.69 -11.83 -14.31
CA LYS A 22 9.28 -10.58 -14.95
C LYS A 22 8.24 -9.81 -14.15
N ILE A 23 7.27 -10.52 -13.53
CA ILE A 23 6.22 -9.88 -12.74
C ILE A 23 6.77 -9.42 -11.39
N HIS A 24 7.71 -10.17 -10.80
CA HIS A 24 8.44 -9.72 -9.60
C HIS A 24 9.25 -8.45 -9.87
N LEU A 25 9.90 -8.34 -11.05
CA LEU A 25 10.61 -7.12 -11.48
C LEU A 25 9.65 -5.94 -11.66
N ILE A 26 8.52 -6.14 -12.36
CA ILE A 26 7.50 -5.11 -12.55
C ILE A 26 6.99 -4.61 -11.18
N ARG A 27 6.69 -5.52 -10.25
CA ARG A 27 6.27 -5.17 -8.89
C ARG A 27 7.32 -4.33 -8.15
N ALA A 28 8.60 -4.70 -8.27
CA ALA A 28 9.69 -3.97 -7.61
C ALA A 28 9.84 -2.56 -8.20
N ILE A 29 9.83 -2.43 -9.53
CA ILE A 29 9.88 -1.13 -10.22
C ILE A 29 8.69 -0.26 -9.83
N PHE A 30 7.47 -0.81 -9.85
CA PHE A 30 6.28 -0.07 -9.42
C PHE A 30 6.39 0.40 -7.97
N GLY A 31 6.91 -0.43 -7.07
CA GLY A 31 7.14 -0.07 -5.69
C GLY A 31 8.13 1.09 -5.52
N ILE A 32 9.24 1.07 -6.27
CA ILE A 32 10.27 2.13 -6.21
C ILE A 32 9.75 3.45 -6.78
N VAL A 33 9.09 3.42 -7.94
CA VAL A 33 8.50 4.62 -8.54
C VAL A 33 7.43 5.20 -7.64
N ALA A 34 6.56 4.34 -7.08
CA ALA A 34 5.53 4.75 -6.14
C ALA A 34 6.12 5.43 -4.89
N MET A 35 7.17 4.85 -4.32
CA MET A 35 7.86 5.37 -3.16
C MET A 35 8.52 6.74 -3.47
N TYR A 36 9.27 6.84 -4.55
CA TYR A 36 9.90 8.08 -4.97
C TYR A 36 8.86 9.20 -5.19
N CYS A 37 7.83 8.92 -5.97
CA CYS A 37 6.77 9.90 -6.23
C CYS A 37 6.00 10.27 -4.95
N GLY A 38 5.76 9.31 -4.05
CA GLY A 38 5.09 9.56 -2.78
C GLY A 38 5.90 10.48 -1.86
N TYR A 39 7.19 10.23 -1.69
CA TYR A 39 8.07 11.11 -0.91
C TYR A 39 8.24 12.50 -1.57
N LYS A 40 8.32 12.55 -2.90
CA LYS A 40 8.38 13.82 -3.61
C LYS A 40 7.09 14.62 -3.42
N ALA A 41 5.92 14.00 -3.46
CA ALA A 41 4.66 14.65 -3.14
C ALA A 41 4.67 15.21 -1.71
N LEU A 42 5.08 14.40 -0.71
CA LEU A 42 5.17 14.81 0.69
C LEU A 42 6.14 15.98 0.93
N SER A 43 7.15 16.17 0.09
CA SER A 43 8.05 17.33 0.19
C SER A 43 7.46 18.63 -0.36
N ILE A 44 6.32 18.55 -1.08
CA ILE A 44 5.71 19.70 -1.79
C ILE A 44 4.36 20.07 -1.17
N ILE A 45 3.57 19.08 -0.76
CA ILE A 45 2.21 19.27 -0.23
C ILE A 45 2.09 18.73 1.19
N SER A 46 1.06 19.17 1.94
CA SER A 46 0.83 18.73 3.31
C SER A 46 0.62 17.21 3.41
N LEU A 47 0.98 16.63 4.55
CA LEU A 47 0.81 15.19 4.83
C LEU A 47 -0.66 14.75 4.69
N SER A 48 -1.59 15.57 5.15
CA SER A 48 -3.04 15.34 5.04
C SER A 48 -3.47 15.23 3.59
N LEU A 49 -3.08 16.20 2.75
CA LEU A 49 -3.41 16.19 1.32
C LEU A 49 -2.73 15.03 0.57
N ALA A 50 -1.44 14.78 0.83
CA ALA A 50 -0.70 13.66 0.25
C ALA A 50 -1.33 12.31 0.62
N SER A 51 -1.78 12.14 1.87
CA SER A 51 -2.49 10.95 2.32
C SER A 51 -3.81 10.77 1.58
N THR A 52 -4.62 11.82 1.46
CA THR A 52 -5.89 11.78 0.72
C THR A 52 -5.68 11.38 -0.74
N ILE A 53 -4.72 12.01 -1.42
CA ILE A 53 -4.36 11.66 -2.80
C ILE A 53 -3.85 10.21 -2.87
N GLY A 54 -3.02 9.79 -1.92
CA GLY A 54 -2.50 8.42 -1.85
C GLY A 54 -3.61 7.36 -1.76
N PHE A 55 -4.77 7.68 -1.17
CA PHE A 55 -5.92 6.76 -1.15
C PHE A 55 -6.68 6.69 -2.48
N THR A 56 -6.43 7.58 -3.45
CA THR A 56 -6.96 7.41 -4.81
C THR A 56 -6.49 6.10 -5.48
N LYS A 57 -5.42 5.47 -4.94
CA LYS A 57 -5.03 4.10 -5.32
C LYS A 57 -6.19 3.10 -5.28
N VAL A 58 -7.23 3.34 -4.46
CA VAL A 58 -8.38 2.44 -4.40
C VAL A 58 -9.15 2.45 -5.71
N PHE A 59 -9.36 3.62 -6.30
CA PHE A 59 -9.99 3.75 -7.62
C PHE A 59 -9.14 3.09 -8.72
N PHE A 60 -7.83 3.40 -8.75
CA PHE A 60 -6.92 2.81 -9.73
C PHE A 60 -6.82 1.29 -9.57
N THR A 61 -6.76 0.77 -8.35
CA THR A 61 -6.69 -0.67 -8.11
C THR A 61 -7.98 -1.35 -8.55
N SER A 62 -9.14 -0.78 -8.26
CA SER A 62 -10.43 -1.33 -8.69
C SER A 62 -10.52 -1.38 -10.21
N LEU A 63 -10.13 -0.31 -10.89
CA LEU A 63 -10.09 -0.25 -12.35
C LEU A 63 -9.13 -1.31 -12.94
N LEU A 64 -7.90 -1.35 -12.45
CA LEU A 64 -6.88 -2.29 -12.93
C LEU A 64 -7.24 -3.74 -12.61
N ALA A 65 -7.86 -4.02 -11.45
CA ALA A 65 -8.34 -5.37 -11.10
C ALA A 65 -9.41 -5.85 -12.09
N THR A 66 -10.32 -4.98 -12.49
CA THR A 66 -11.35 -5.29 -13.48
C THR A 66 -10.72 -5.59 -14.85
N ILE A 67 -9.78 -4.77 -15.30
CA ILE A 67 -9.17 -4.89 -16.64
C ILE A 67 -8.16 -6.06 -16.69
N ILE A 68 -7.27 -6.15 -15.72
CA ILE A 68 -6.10 -7.07 -15.76
C ILE A 68 -6.44 -8.42 -15.13
N LEU A 69 -7.09 -8.41 -13.96
CA LEU A 69 -7.43 -9.63 -13.24
C LEU A 69 -8.80 -10.19 -13.65
N LYS A 70 -9.57 -9.42 -14.46
CA LYS A 70 -10.94 -9.75 -14.88
C LYS A 70 -11.88 -9.98 -13.69
N GLU A 71 -11.66 -9.26 -12.58
CA GLU A 71 -12.54 -9.29 -11.43
C GLU A 71 -13.84 -8.56 -11.75
N SER A 72 -14.98 -9.18 -11.45
CA SER A 72 -16.28 -8.51 -11.57
C SER A 72 -16.43 -7.45 -10.47
N VAL A 73 -16.81 -6.24 -10.83
CA VAL A 73 -17.13 -5.16 -9.90
C VAL A 73 -18.62 -4.88 -9.95
N ASN A 74 -19.27 -5.00 -8.80
CA ASN A 74 -20.67 -4.62 -8.66
C ASN A 74 -20.76 -3.09 -8.43
N TYR A 75 -21.85 -2.46 -8.92
CA TYR A 75 -22.14 -1.05 -8.68
C TYR A 75 -22.13 -0.68 -7.17
N LYS A 76 -22.56 -1.62 -6.30
CA LYS A 76 -22.49 -1.45 -4.84
C LYS A 76 -21.07 -1.30 -4.31
N ASN A 77 -20.11 -2.05 -4.90
CA ASN A 77 -18.69 -1.90 -4.53
C ASN A 77 -18.15 -0.54 -4.99
N ILE A 78 -18.57 -0.04 -6.16
CA ILE A 78 -18.19 1.31 -6.62
C ILE A 78 -18.72 2.37 -5.64
N LEU A 79 -19.97 2.26 -5.21
CA LEU A 79 -20.53 3.15 -4.19
C LEU A 79 -19.73 3.10 -2.88
N LEU A 80 -19.38 1.90 -2.39
CA LEU A 80 -18.56 1.76 -1.17
C LEU A 80 -17.16 2.38 -1.33
N ILE A 81 -16.55 2.27 -2.52
CA ILE A 81 -15.27 2.94 -2.81
C ILE A 81 -15.42 4.47 -2.70
N VAL A 82 -16.47 5.03 -3.30
CA VAL A 82 -16.73 6.49 -3.26
C VAL A 82 -17.00 6.94 -1.83
N PHE A 83 -17.88 6.25 -1.09
CA PHE A 83 -18.18 6.58 0.30
C PHE A 83 -16.96 6.45 1.21
N GLY A 84 -16.15 5.40 1.05
CA GLY A 84 -14.92 5.24 1.81
C GLY A 84 -13.92 6.38 1.53
N PHE A 85 -13.82 6.84 0.29
CA PHE A 85 -12.98 7.99 -0.06
C PHE A 85 -13.51 9.29 0.56
N LEU A 86 -14.83 9.50 0.58
CA LEU A 86 -15.43 10.62 1.30
C LEU A 86 -15.09 10.60 2.80
N GLY A 87 -15.14 9.41 3.44
CA GLY A 87 -14.71 9.26 4.83
C GLY A 87 -13.26 9.67 5.05
N ILE A 88 -12.34 9.27 4.16
CA ILE A 88 -10.93 9.68 4.22
C ILE A 88 -10.78 11.20 4.03
N TYR A 89 -11.49 11.77 3.07
CA TYR A 89 -11.47 13.20 2.83
C TYR A 89 -11.91 14.00 4.07
N LEU A 90 -12.95 13.55 4.77
CA LEU A 90 -13.43 14.18 6.00
C LEU A 90 -12.40 14.10 7.15
N ILE A 91 -11.69 12.97 7.29
CA ILE A 91 -10.64 12.82 8.32
C ILE A 91 -9.43 13.70 8.00
N ALA A 92 -9.03 13.72 6.74
CA ALA A 92 -7.80 14.39 6.32
C ALA A 92 -7.98 15.91 6.13
N LEU A 93 -9.18 16.40 5.84
CA LEU A 93 -9.55 17.80 5.54
C LEU A 93 -8.37 18.67 5.09
N PRO A 94 -7.93 18.59 3.85
CA PRO A 94 -6.77 19.34 3.40
C PRO A 94 -7.03 20.84 3.46
N SER A 95 -6.22 21.56 4.23
CA SER A 95 -6.41 22.98 4.56
C SER A 95 -5.79 23.96 3.56
N ALA A 96 -5.00 23.49 2.60
CA ALA A 96 -4.27 24.33 1.67
C ALA A 96 -4.58 23.99 0.20
N ALA A 97 -4.61 25.01 -0.68
CA ALA A 97 -4.67 24.81 -2.11
C ALA A 97 -3.43 24.03 -2.59
N PRO A 98 -3.61 22.94 -3.33
CA PRO A 98 -2.49 22.07 -3.69
C PRO A 98 -1.64 22.70 -4.80
N GLN A 99 -0.32 22.57 -4.67
CA GLN A 99 0.57 22.81 -5.79
C GLN A 99 0.42 21.69 -6.83
N LEU A 100 0.28 22.05 -8.09
CA LEU A 100 0.03 21.11 -9.20
C LEU A 100 1.10 20.01 -9.27
N GLU A 101 2.37 20.36 -9.05
CA GLU A 101 3.48 19.41 -9.04
C GLU A 101 3.29 18.31 -7.97
N GLY A 102 2.92 18.69 -6.74
CA GLY A 102 2.65 17.75 -5.66
C GLY A 102 1.46 16.83 -5.94
N LEU A 103 0.41 17.36 -6.59
CA LEU A 103 -0.73 16.57 -7.05
C LEU A 103 -0.32 15.52 -8.08
N VAL A 104 0.47 15.91 -9.09
CA VAL A 104 0.94 15.00 -10.14
C VAL A 104 1.79 13.87 -9.54
N PHE A 105 2.73 14.19 -8.66
CA PHE A 105 3.52 13.17 -7.99
C PHE A 105 2.66 12.25 -7.09
N GLY A 106 1.71 12.80 -6.34
CA GLY A 106 0.81 12.02 -5.50
C GLY A 106 -0.06 11.05 -6.30
N LEU A 107 -0.69 11.52 -7.38
CA LEU A 107 -1.51 10.67 -8.28
C LEU A 107 -0.66 9.62 -8.99
N THR A 108 0.54 9.99 -9.45
CA THR A 108 1.49 9.04 -10.05
C THR A 108 1.86 7.96 -9.03
N SER A 109 2.19 8.34 -7.79
CA SER A 109 2.43 7.39 -6.71
C SER A 109 1.27 6.42 -6.52
N ALA A 110 0.04 6.94 -6.43
CA ALA A 110 -1.17 6.13 -6.25
C ALA A 110 -1.40 5.12 -7.40
N LEU A 111 -1.15 5.55 -8.64
CA LEU A 111 -1.25 4.68 -9.82
C LEU A 111 -0.22 3.54 -9.77
N PHE A 112 1.04 3.85 -9.46
CA PHE A 112 2.10 2.85 -9.38
C PHE A 112 1.92 1.91 -8.17
N VAL A 113 1.42 2.40 -7.03
CA VAL A 113 0.98 1.54 -5.91
C VAL A 113 -0.06 0.54 -6.38
N SER A 114 -1.05 1.01 -7.16
CA SER A 114 -2.11 0.14 -7.69
C SER A 114 -1.57 -0.93 -8.62
N GLY A 115 -0.66 -0.58 -9.52
CA GLY A 115 0.04 -1.56 -10.37
C GLY A 115 0.83 -2.60 -9.55
N GLY A 116 1.48 -2.16 -8.47
CA GLY A 116 2.13 -3.03 -7.50
C GLY A 116 1.16 -4.01 -6.82
N ILE A 117 -0.01 -3.53 -6.40
CA ILE A 117 -1.07 -4.35 -5.78
C ILE A 117 -1.59 -5.40 -6.76
N ILE A 118 -1.85 -5.04 -8.01
CA ILE A 118 -2.29 -5.97 -9.06
C ILE A 118 -1.23 -7.04 -9.31
N SER A 119 0.05 -6.65 -9.35
CA SER A 119 1.16 -7.59 -9.48
C SER A 119 1.21 -8.58 -8.30
N VAL A 120 0.98 -8.11 -7.06
CA VAL A 120 0.88 -8.97 -5.87
C VAL A 120 -0.30 -9.92 -5.98
N SER A 121 -1.49 -9.40 -6.27
CA SER A 121 -2.72 -10.21 -6.40
C SER A 121 -2.55 -11.30 -7.46
N TYR A 122 -1.93 -11.00 -8.59
CA TYR A 122 -1.60 -12.01 -9.61
C TYR A 122 -0.58 -13.05 -9.09
N LEU A 123 0.50 -12.59 -8.46
CA LEU A 123 1.58 -13.46 -7.96
C LEU A 123 1.11 -14.39 -6.84
N THR A 124 0.20 -13.95 -5.96
CA THR A 124 -0.31 -14.79 -4.87
C THR A 124 -1.04 -16.04 -5.34
N LYS A 125 -1.56 -16.03 -6.58
CA LYS A 125 -2.17 -17.21 -7.22
C LYS A 125 -1.16 -18.16 -7.85
N LYS A 126 0.12 -17.77 -7.95
CA LYS A 126 1.17 -18.49 -8.69
C LYS A 126 2.40 -18.82 -7.85
N ASP A 127 2.66 -18.08 -6.78
CA ASP A 127 3.83 -18.24 -5.91
C ASP A 127 3.43 -18.11 -4.43
N ASN A 128 4.29 -18.56 -3.53
CA ASN A 128 4.05 -18.43 -2.11
C ASN A 128 4.42 -17.03 -1.61
N THR A 129 3.78 -16.60 -0.52
CA THR A 129 3.92 -15.28 0.08
C THR A 129 5.37 -14.94 0.43
N VAL A 130 6.11 -15.90 0.97
CA VAL A 130 7.51 -15.71 1.36
C VAL A 130 8.39 -15.43 0.14
N ASN A 131 8.22 -16.18 -0.95
CA ASN A 131 8.95 -15.93 -2.19
C ASN A 131 8.62 -14.54 -2.76
N ILE A 132 7.33 -14.17 -2.79
CA ILE A 132 6.89 -12.86 -3.30
C ILE A 132 7.55 -11.72 -2.53
N LEU A 133 7.59 -11.81 -1.19
CA LEU A 133 8.22 -10.80 -0.35
C LEU A 133 9.74 -10.78 -0.52
N MET A 134 10.36 -11.96 -0.62
CA MET A 134 11.80 -12.07 -0.77
C MET A 134 12.30 -11.48 -2.10
N PHE A 135 11.64 -11.81 -3.21
CA PHE A 135 11.96 -11.22 -4.51
C PHE A 135 11.80 -9.71 -4.49
N HIS A 136 10.68 -9.22 -3.97
CA HIS A 136 10.44 -7.79 -3.86
C HIS A 136 11.53 -7.10 -3.06
N SER A 137 11.88 -7.63 -1.91
CA SER A 137 12.87 -7.04 -1.02
C SER A 137 14.27 -7.05 -1.62
N VAL A 138 14.71 -8.17 -2.23
CA VAL A 138 16.05 -8.27 -2.84
C VAL A 138 16.17 -7.34 -4.05
N ILE A 139 15.19 -7.40 -4.95
CA ILE A 139 15.23 -6.60 -6.18
C ILE A 139 15.12 -5.11 -5.84
N SER A 140 14.18 -4.73 -4.95
CA SER A 140 14.03 -3.32 -4.56
C SER A 140 15.25 -2.78 -3.83
N SER A 141 15.86 -3.55 -2.91
CA SER A 141 17.08 -3.11 -2.23
C SER A 141 18.24 -2.90 -3.21
N PHE A 142 18.40 -3.82 -4.18
CA PHE A 142 19.43 -3.69 -5.19
C PHE A 142 19.21 -2.46 -6.08
N LEU A 143 17.99 -2.23 -6.56
CA LEU A 143 17.68 -1.08 -7.41
C LEU A 143 17.80 0.24 -6.65
N VAL A 144 17.31 0.31 -5.40
CA VAL A 144 17.43 1.50 -4.55
C VAL A 144 18.91 1.80 -4.27
N PHE A 145 19.71 0.79 -3.99
CA PHE A 145 21.14 0.97 -3.80
C PHE A 145 21.80 1.55 -5.07
N LEU A 146 21.50 1.02 -6.25
CA LEU A 146 22.07 1.52 -7.51
C LEU A 146 21.69 2.98 -7.80
N ILE A 147 20.43 3.37 -7.48
CA ILE A 147 19.93 4.72 -7.79
C ILE A 147 20.44 5.74 -6.78
N PHE A 148 20.48 5.39 -5.48
CA PHE A 148 20.69 6.33 -4.38
C PHE A 148 22.02 6.14 -3.63
N TYR A 149 22.98 5.33 -4.14
CA TYR A 149 24.20 4.98 -3.42
C TYR A 149 25.01 6.19 -2.93
N LYS A 150 24.97 7.33 -3.66
CA LYS A 150 25.68 8.56 -3.28
C LYS A 150 25.05 9.30 -2.09
N GLY A 151 23.77 9.05 -1.80
CA GLY A 151 23.02 9.69 -0.72
C GLY A 151 22.85 8.82 0.53
N ILE A 152 23.46 7.64 0.59
CA ILE A 152 23.34 6.74 1.73
C ILE A 152 24.30 7.22 2.82
N SER A 153 23.76 7.69 3.95
CA SER A 153 24.49 7.92 5.19
C SER A 153 24.30 6.73 6.13
N PHE A 154 25.37 6.34 6.82
CA PHE A 154 25.35 5.22 7.78
C PHE A 154 25.34 5.70 9.25
N ASP A 155 24.95 6.94 9.48
CA ASP A 155 24.78 7.46 10.84
C ASP A 155 23.45 6.96 11.43
N ILE A 156 23.53 5.80 12.06
CA ILE A 156 22.35 5.03 12.52
C ILE A 156 22.30 4.95 14.05
N SER A 157 23.33 5.45 14.76
CA SER A 157 23.57 5.16 16.18
C SER A 157 22.36 5.43 17.08
N ASP A 158 21.73 6.59 16.95
CA ASP A 158 20.71 7.05 17.91
C ASP A 158 19.31 6.50 17.67
N ASN A 159 19.04 6.01 16.44
CA ASN A 159 17.70 5.57 16.02
C ASN A 159 17.62 4.05 15.71
N PHE A 160 18.66 3.28 16.05
CA PHE A 160 18.75 1.87 15.69
C PHE A 160 17.56 1.03 16.17
N PHE A 161 17.10 1.26 17.39
CA PHE A 161 15.93 0.56 17.94
C PHE A 161 14.65 0.83 17.13
N TYR A 162 14.40 2.10 16.79
CA TYR A 162 13.24 2.48 16.00
C TYR A 162 13.30 1.91 14.58
N LEU A 163 14.49 1.83 13.98
CA LEU A 163 14.67 1.21 12.66
C LEU A 163 14.38 -0.30 12.69
N ILE A 164 14.79 -1.01 13.74
CA ILE A 164 14.45 -2.43 13.91
C ILE A 164 12.94 -2.58 14.06
N LEU A 165 12.31 -1.82 14.94
CA LEU A 165 10.87 -1.88 15.19
C LEU A 165 10.06 -1.57 13.92
N MET A 166 10.44 -0.52 13.19
CA MET A 166 9.84 -0.16 11.91
C MET A 166 10.00 -1.29 10.88
N THR A 167 11.18 -1.92 10.81
CA THR A 167 11.43 -3.01 9.86
C THR A 167 10.59 -4.23 10.18
N LEU A 168 10.48 -4.63 11.45
CA LEU A 168 9.69 -5.78 11.89
C LEU A 168 8.19 -5.55 11.64
N THR A 169 7.68 -4.38 11.99
CA THR A 169 6.27 -4.02 11.76
C THR A 169 5.96 -3.93 10.26
N ALA A 170 6.84 -3.35 9.46
CA ALA A 170 6.69 -3.27 8.02
C ALA A 170 6.70 -4.66 7.35
N LEU A 171 7.61 -5.56 7.75
CA LEU A 171 7.67 -6.93 7.23
C LEU A 171 6.40 -7.72 7.60
N SER A 172 5.94 -7.63 8.84
CA SER A 172 4.71 -8.26 9.29
C SER A 172 3.51 -7.73 8.53
N GLY A 173 3.39 -6.41 8.40
CA GLY A 173 2.33 -5.77 7.63
C GLY A 173 2.33 -6.18 6.15
N GLN A 174 3.50 -6.26 5.51
CA GLN A 174 3.64 -6.73 4.13
C GLN A 174 3.25 -8.21 3.98
N TYR A 175 3.58 -9.06 4.98
CA TYR A 175 3.21 -10.46 4.97
C TYR A 175 1.67 -10.62 5.00
N PHE A 176 1.01 -10.04 5.99
CA PHE A 176 -0.46 -10.12 6.12
C PHE A 176 -1.18 -9.45 4.95
N ASN A 177 -0.68 -8.32 4.46
CA ASN A 177 -1.24 -7.67 3.29
C ASN A 177 -1.11 -8.54 2.03
N THR A 178 0.02 -9.22 1.81
CA THR A 178 0.20 -10.14 0.68
C THR A 178 -0.70 -11.37 0.82
N GLU A 179 -0.83 -11.92 2.04
CA GLU A 179 -1.68 -13.06 2.31
C GLU A 179 -3.17 -12.73 2.12
N SER A 180 -3.60 -11.51 2.43
CA SER A 180 -4.97 -11.09 2.19
C SER A 180 -5.33 -11.13 0.69
N TYR A 181 -4.43 -10.70 -0.21
CA TYR A 181 -4.63 -10.83 -1.66
C TYR A 181 -4.57 -12.27 -2.19
N ARG A 182 -4.05 -13.21 -1.40
CA ARG A 182 -4.14 -14.65 -1.71
C ARG A 182 -5.55 -15.19 -1.49
N ASN A 183 -6.20 -14.72 -0.43
CA ASN A 183 -7.46 -15.29 0.04
C ASN A 183 -8.69 -14.58 -0.52
N GLU A 184 -8.54 -13.32 -0.98
CA GLU A 184 -9.65 -12.51 -1.46
C GLU A 184 -9.32 -11.73 -2.73
N LYS A 185 -10.36 -11.21 -3.39
CA LYS A 185 -10.24 -10.37 -4.61
C LYS A 185 -9.60 -9.01 -4.27
N ALA A 186 -8.81 -8.46 -5.19
CA ALA A 186 -8.14 -7.17 -5.00
C ALA A 186 -9.13 -6.03 -4.74
N ASN A 187 -10.28 -6.04 -5.41
CA ASN A 187 -11.36 -5.07 -5.23
C ASN A 187 -11.95 -5.04 -3.80
N ILE A 188 -11.92 -6.16 -3.07
CA ILE A 188 -12.40 -6.24 -1.69
C ILE A 188 -11.31 -5.72 -0.75
N ILE A 189 -10.10 -6.27 -0.88
CA ILE A 189 -8.98 -5.95 0.00
C ILE A 189 -8.63 -4.47 -0.04
N ILE A 190 -8.71 -3.85 -1.22
CA ILE A 190 -8.38 -2.45 -1.35
C ILE A 190 -9.37 -1.53 -0.61
N VAL A 191 -10.66 -1.87 -0.56
CA VAL A 191 -11.65 -1.13 0.26
C VAL A 191 -11.39 -1.35 1.76
N VAL A 192 -11.08 -2.58 2.16
CA VAL A 192 -10.69 -2.87 3.55
C VAL A 192 -9.46 -2.07 3.96
N SER A 193 -8.56 -1.74 3.01
CA SER A 193 -7.37 -0.93 3.31
C SER A 193 -7.66 0.49 3.79
N TYR A 194 -8.88 1.00 3.62
CA TYR A 194 -9.32 2.26 4.22
C TYR A 194 -9.25 2.25 5.76
N SER A 195 -9.40 1.07 6.39
CA SER A 195 -9.28 0.93 7.85
C SER A 195 -7.93 1.40 8.40
N ARG A 196 -6.89 1.48 7.57
CA ARG A 196 -5.59 2.02 8.00
C ARG A 196 -5.68 3.44 8.53
N ILE A 197 -6.57 4.28 7.95
CA ILE A 197 -6.72 5.66 8.42
C ILE A 197 -7.28 5.70 9.84
N ILE A 198 -8.18 4.76 10.19
CA ILE A 198 -8.74 4.66 11.54
C ILE A 198 -7.62 4.38 12.54
N PHE A 199 -6.77 3.38 12.26
CA PHE A 199 -5.62 3.07 13.12
C PHE A 199 -4.63 4.23 13.20
N SER A 200 -4.37 4.90 12.08
CA SER A 200 -3.50 6.08 12.06
C SER A 200 -4.07 7.22 12.93
N THR A 201 -5.36 7.50 12.82
CA THR A 201 -6.02 8.55 13.61
C THR A 201 -6.03 8.21 15.11
N VAL A 202 -6.30 6.95 15.46
CA VAL A 202 -6.26 6.50 16.88
C VAL A 202 -4.86 6.60 17.45
N LEU A 203 -3.83 6.18 16.69
CA LEU A 203 -2.43 6.30 17.12
C LEU A 203 -1.98 7.77 17.21
N GLY A 204 -2.41 8.63 16.29
CA GLY A 204 -2.18 10.08 16.34
C GLY A 204 -2.76 10.70 17.62
N PHE A 205 -3.98 10.32 17.98
CA PHE A 205 -4.61 10.74 19.23
C PHE A 205 -3.86 10.23 20.47
N LEU A 206 -3.47 8.94 20.51
CA LEU A 206 -2.86 8.32 21.70
C LEU A 206 -1.38 8.68 21.90
N ILE A 207 -0.62 8.91 20.81
CA ILE A 207 0.84 9.07 20.87
C ILE A 207 1.25 10.52 20.62
N LEU A 208 0.51 11.23 19.76
CA LEU A 208 0.88 12.59 19.30
C LEU A 208 -0.06 13.65 19.88
N ASP A 209 -0.98 13.29 20.79
CA ASP A 209 -1.98 14.19 21.38
C ASP A 209 -2.82 14.95 20.33
N GLU A 210 -3.01 14.37 19.14
CA GLU A 210 -3.83 14.96 18.08
C GLU A 210 -5.31 14.96 18.50
N LYS A 211 -6.00 16.08 18.28
CA LYS A 211 -7.44 16.18 18.60
C LYS A 211 -8.26 15.56 17.48
N ILE A 212 -9.19 14.67 17.85
CA ILE A 212 -10.19 14.12 16.93
C ILE A 212 -11.43 15.00 17.03
N ASP A 213 -11.75 15.72 15.95
CA ASP A 213 -12.95 16.54 15.86
C ASP A 213 -14.18 15.72 15.42
N LEU A 214 -15.36 16.34 15.48
CA LEU A 214 -16.61 15.68 15.10
C LEU A 214 -16.66 15.28 13.63
N VAL A 215 -15.99 16.02 12.75
CA VAL A 215 -15.94 15.73 11.32
C VAL A 215 -15.09 14.48 11.06
N SER A 216 -13.95 14.36 11.74
CA SER A 216 -13.12 13.16 11.71
C SER A 216 -13.85 11.92 12.23
N LEU A 217 -14.65 12.07 13.30
CA LEU A 217 -15.50 10.97 13.81
C LEU A 217 -16.54 10.52 12.79
N LEU A 218 -17.18 11.43 12.06
CA LEU A 218 -18.09 11.09 10.96
C LEU A 218 -17.36 10.34 9.85
N GLY A 219 -16.15 10.78 9.48
CA GLY A 219 -15.31 10.08 8.51
C GLY A 219 -14.96 8.66 8.94
N ILE A 220 -14.61 8.45 10.21
CA ILE A 220 -14.34 7.13 10.79
C ILE A 220 -15.57 6.22 10.69
N MET A 221 -16.76 6.72 11.05
CA MET A 221 -18.01 5.94 10.95
C MET A 221 -18.30 5.51 9.51
N ILE A 222 -18.10 6.39 8.52
CA ILE A 222 -18.27 6.06 7.10
C ILE A 222 -17.28 4.95 6.67
N ILE A 223 -16.02 5.02 7.12
CA ILE A 223 -15.02 3.99 6.77
C ILE A 223 -15.35 2.65 7.42
N ILE A 224 -15.79 2.63 8.68
CA ILE A 224 -16.25 1.40 9.35
C ILE A 224 -17.39 0.78 8.57
N PHE A 225 -18.39 1.59 8.20
CA PHE A 225 -19.54 1.15 7.41
C PHE A 225 -19.09 0.53 6.07
N THR A 226 -18.28 1.23 5.29
CA THR A 226 -17.82 0.75 3.98
C THR A 226 -17.01 -0.54 4.10
N THR A 227 -16.12 -0.63 5.08
CA THR A 227 -15.28 -1.81 5.32
C THR A 227 -16.13 -3.04 5.71
N PHE A 228 -17.16 -2.83 6.55
CA PHE A 228 -18.06 -3.90 6.98
C PHE A 228 -18.91 -4.44 5.82
N PHE A 229 -19.45 -3.56 5.00
CA PHE A 229 -20.39 -3.95 3.93
C PHE A 229 -19.72 -4.45 2.65
N VAL A 230 -18.44 -4.13 2.38
CA VAL A 230 -17.78 -4.53 1.13
C VAL A 230 -17.79 -6.04 0.92
N LYS A 231 -17.53 -6.81 1.96
CA LYS A 231 -17.53 -8.28 1.88
C LYS A 231 -18.94 -8.85 1.64
N LYS A 232 -19.94 -8.29 2.32
CA LYS A 232 -21.35 -8.72 2.17
C LYS A 232 -21.85 -8.60 0.75
N TYR A 233 -21.53 -7.49 0.08
CA TYR A 233 -21.98 -7.26 -1.32
C TYR A 233 -21.09 -7.90 -2.37
N SER A 234 -19.91 -8.38 -2.02
CA SER A 234 -19.03 -9.12 -2.92
C SER A 234 -19.39 -10.61 -2.99
N VAL A 235 -19.85 -11.20 -1.89
CA VAL A 235 -20.17 -12.64 -1.82
C VAL A 235 -21.47 -12.99 -2.58
N ASN A 236 -22.40 -12.07 -2.70
CA ASN A 236 -23.70 -12.32 -3.34
C ASN A 236 -23.68 -12.34 -4.89
N ASN A 237 -22.50 -12.34 -5.52
CA ASN A 237 -22.33 -12.29 -6.97
C ASN A 237 -21.42 -13.41 -7.52
N ASN A 238 -21.33 -14.55 -6.84
CA ASN A 238 -20.72 -15.78 -7.36
C ASN A 238 -21.80 -16.81 -7.73
#